data_d53512cb67ce81e33fd58c60fb5ca7ea
#
_entry.id   d53512cb67ce81e33fd58c60fb5ca7ea
#
_cell.length_a   1.000
_cell.length_b   1.000
_cell.length_c   1.000
_cell.angle_alpha   90.00
_cell.angle_beta   90.00
_cell.angle_gamma   90.00
#
_symmetry.space_group_name_H-M   'P 1'
#
loop_
_entity.id
_entity.type
_entity.pdbx_description
1 polymer ?
#
loop_
_entity_poly.entity_id
_entity_poly.type
_entity_poly.pdbx_seq_one_letter_code
_entity_poly.pdbx_strand_id
1 'polypeptide(L)'
;ARRGPGGPGGGRGFRYNGDMSEAIVVTETVRVPPSALTVHAVRASGPGGQNVNKVSTKIDLRVDLAAVEGLSDAARTRLRGLAGHRLDADGRLAITSQATRNQARNLEDARARVADLIRAALIAPRRRVHTAPTAGARRRRLAGKKLRGAVKRWRARPGDAD
;
A
#
# COMPACT_ATOMS: atom_id res chain seq x y z
N ALA A 1 -27.50 27.67 26.54
CA ALA A 1 -26.08 27.30 26.46
C ALA A 1 -25.90 26.21 25.39
N ARG A 2 -25.45 26.57 24.17
CA ARG A 2 -25.15 25.64 23.09
C ARG A 2 -23.65 25.30 23.15
N ARG A 3 -23.31 24.02 23.38
CA ARG A 3 -21.95 23.53 23.25
C ARG A 3 -21.62 23.36 21.78
N GLY A 4 -20.58 24.05 21.29
CA GLY A 4 -20.06 23.93 19.95
C GLY A 4 -19.31 22.60 19.74
N PRO A 5 -19.15 22.14 18.47
CA PRO A 5 -18.46 20.89 18.14
C PRO A 5 -16.95 21.03 18.39
N GLY A 6 -16.39 20.10 19.16
CA GLY A 6 -14.97 19.97 19.42
C GLY A 6 -14.22 19.67 18.11
N GLY A 7 -13.27 20.50 17.75
CA GLY A 7 -12.38 20.30 16.62
C GLY A 7 -11.46 19.11 16.81
N PRO A 8 -10.93 18.51 15.71
CA PRO A 8 -10.05 17.33 15.77
C PRO A 8 -8.74 17.72 16.48
N GLY A 9 -8.46 17.05 17.59
CA GLY A 9 -7.25 17.21 18.37
C GLY A 9 -6.02 16.82 17.54
N GLY A 10 -5.30 17.83 17.02
CA GLY A 10 -4.00 17.67 16.41
C GLY A 10 -3.00 17.13 17.45
N GLY A 11 -2.75 15.82 17.41
CA GLY A 11 -1.69 15.22 18.20
C GLY A 11 -0.36 15.88 17.89
N ARG A 12 0.22 16.58 18.84
CA ARG A 12 1.56 17.17 18.73
C ARG A 12 2.56 16.02 18.67
N GLY A 13 2.91 15.59 17.42
CA GLY A 13 4.02 14.68 17.19
C GLY A 13 5.33 15.43 17.49
N PHE A 14 6.14 14.88 18.37
CA PHE A 14 7.50 15.35 18.55
C PHE A 14 8.27 15.09 17.25
N ARG A 15 8.95 16.13 16.72
CA ARG A 15 9.91 15.93 15.64
C ARG A 15 11.06 15.07 16.18
N TYR A 16 11.36 14.01 15.48
CA TYR A 16 12.48 13.14 15.84
C TYR A 16 13.80 13.87 15.56
N ASN A 17 14.61 14.06 16.62
CA ASN A 17 15.94 14.70 16.53
C ASN A 17 17.08 13.70 16.27
N GLY A 18 16.78 12.47 15.83
CA GLY A 18 17.79 11.52 15.42
C GLY A 18 18.37 11.87 14.04
N ASP A 19 19.50 11.26 13.72
CA ASP A 19 20.28 11.53 12.50
C ASP A 19 19.44 11.35 11.22
N MET A 20 18.88 12.47 10.76
CA MET A 20 18.09 12.58 9.50
C MET A 20 19.00 12.97 8.33
N SER A 21 20.32 13.00 8.54
CA SER A 21 21.30 13.47 7.56
C SER A 21 21.54 12.47 6.43
N GLU A 22 21.13 11.20 6.60
CA GLU A 22 21.38 10.19 5.59
C GLU A 22 20.24 10.03 4.59
N ALA A 23 20.57 10.13 3.30
CA ALA A 23 19.68 9.78 2.19
C ALA A 23 19.33 8.28 2.24
N ILE A 24 18.14 7.91 1.74
CA ILE A 24 17.83 6.50 1.49
C ILE A 24 18.34 6.15 0.10
N VAL A 25 19.43 5.38 0.02
CA VAL A 25 19.97 4.87 -1.24
C VAL A 25 19.18 3.64 -1.65
N VAL A 26 18.53 3.70 -2.83
CA VAL A 26 17.73 2.60 -3.38
C VAL A 26 18.52 1.81 -4.42
N THR A 27 19.16 2.55 -5.35
CA THR A 27 20.08 2.05 -6.37
C THR A 27 21.20 3.08 -6.54
N GLU A 28 22.18 2.80 -7.40
CA GLU A 28 23.26 3.77 -7.72
C GLU A 28 22.73 5.10 -8.26
N THR A 29 21.59 5.07 -8.95
CA THR A 29 21.00 6.25 -9.62
C THR A 29 19.80 6.82 -8.90
N VAL A 30 19.14 6.06 -8.01
CA VAL A 30 17.89 6.46 -7.33
C VAL A 30 18.11 6.59 -5.84
N ARG A 31 17.87 7.78 -5.31
CA ARG A 31 17.97 8.07 -3.89
C ARG A 31 16.87 9.02 -3.42
N VAL A 32 16.53 8.90 -2.15
CA VAL A 32 15.64 9.84 -1.46
C VAL A 32 16.49 10.77 -0.63
N PRO A 33 16.59 12.06 -0.96
CA PRO A 33 17.40 13.00 -0.19
C PRO A 33 16.78 13.23 1.20
N PRO A 34 17.58 13.62 2.19
CA PRO A 34 17.08 13.92 3.54
C PRO A 34 15.97 14.99 3.56
N SER A 35 16.06 15.96 2.65
CA SER A 35 15.03 17.03 2.50
C SER A 35 13.64 16.53 2.12
N ALA A 36 13.56 15.37 1.47
CA ALA A 36 12.31 14.71 1.11
C ALA A 36 11.70 13.89 2.25
N LEU A 37 12.43 13.73 3.37
CA LEU A 37 12.01 12.90 4.49
C LEU A 37 11.47 13.76 5.64
N THR A 38 10.33 13.34 6.20
CA THR A 38 9.79 13.90 7.44
C THR A 38 9.51 12.75 8.39
N VAL A 39 10.11 12.75 9.57
CA VAL A 39 9.96 11.70 10.58
C VAL A 39 9.26 12.26 11.80
N HIS A 40 8.21 11.56 12.22
CA HIS A 40 7.52 11.83 13.48
C HIS A 40 7.59 10.61 14.39
N ALA A 41 8.05 10.81 15.61
CA ALA A 41 7.95 9.81 16.65
C ALA A 41 6.60 9.96 17.35
N VAL A 42 5.80 8.91 17.34
CA VAL A 42 4.48 8.86 17.96
C VAL A 42 4.40 7.72 18.97
N ARG A 43 3.46 7.80 19.89
CA ARG A 43 3.22 6.70 20.84
C ARG A 43 2.69 5.49 20.10
N ALA A 44 3.18 4.31 20.45
CA ALA A 44 2.65 3.06 19.91
C ALA A 44 1.22 2.86 20.40
N SER A 45 0.34 2.38 19.52
CA SER A 45 -1.03 1.97 19.87
C SER A 45 -1.06 0.46 20.06
N GLY A 46 -1.55 -0.01 21.21
CA GLY A 46 -1.71 -1.45 21.47
C GLY A 46 -2.04 -1.74 22.93
N PRO A 47 -2.57 -2.93 23.24
CA PRO A 47 -2.76 -3.39 24.62
C PRO A 47 -1.37 -3.63 25.23
N GLY A 48 -0.86 -2.66 25.97
CA GLY A 48 0.47 -2.75 26.60
C GLY A 48 0.48 -2.02 27.93
N GLY A 49 1.36 -2.46 28.85
CA GLY A 49 1.56 -1.87 30.17
C GLY A 49 2.10 -0.43 30.11
N GLN A 50 2.39 0.14 31.30
CA GLN A 50 2.73 1.56 31.49
C GLN A 50 3.83 2.12 30.58
N ASN A 51 4.76 1.30 30.07
CA ASN A 51 5.83 1.75 29.16
C ASN A 51 5.34 2.12 27.74
N VAL A 52 4.29 1.49 27.23
CA VAL A 52 3.73 1.78 25.88
C VAL A 52 3.17 3.19 25.82
N ASN A 53 2.63 3.68 26.93
CA ASN A 53 2.04 5.01 27.01
C ASN A 53 3.03 6.15 27.27
N LYS A 54 4.27 5.83 27.67
CA LYS A 54 5.30 6.83 28.03
C LYS A 54 6.36 7.03 26.95
N VAL A 55 6.61 6.04 26.08
CA VAL A 55 7.72 6.08 25.12
C VAL A 55 7.18 6.13 23.69
N SER A 56 7.60 7.15 22.92
CA SER A 56 7.23 7.32 21.51
C SER A 56 8.12 6.47 20.61
N THR A 57 7.91 5.15 20.57
CA THR A 57 8.73 4.22 19.79
C THR A 57 8.22 3.98 18.38
N LYS A 58 6.96 4.30 18.10
CA LYS A 58 6.38 4.21 16.75
C LYS A 58 6.91 5.35 15.89
N ILE A 59 7.38 5.02 14.70
CA ILE A 59 7.83 5.96 13.68
C ILE A 59 6.75 6.13 12.60
N ASP A 60 6.46 7.39 12.26
CA ASP A 60 5.70 7.78 11.07
C ASP A 60 6.67 8.52 10.14
N LEU A 61 7.11 7.83 9.08
CA LEU A 61 8.01 8.34 8.06
C LEU A 61 7.19 8.79 6.85
N ARG A 62 7.33 10.05 6.48
CA ARG A 62 6.70 10.62 5.28
C ARG A 62 7.74 10.98 4.26
N VAL A 63 7.47 10.64 3.01
CA VAL A 63 8.40 10.85 1.88
C VAL A 63 7.69 11.66 0.80
N ASP A 64 8.30 12.77 0.42
CA ASP A 64 7.87 13.53 -0.76
C ASP A 64 8.34 12.81 -2.02
N LEU A 65 7.37 12.24 -2.76
CA LEU A 65 7.66 11.49 -3.98
C LEU A 65 8.13 12.39 -5.14
N ALA A 66 7.86 13.69 -5.08
CA ALA A 66 8.32 14.63 -6.10
C ALA A 66 9.83 14.89 -5.98
N ALA A 67 10.35 14.88 -4.75
CA ALA A 67 11.75 15.15 -4.45
C ALA A 67 12.67 13.91 -4.56
N VAL A 68 12.14 12.73 -4.92
CA VAL A 68 12.96 11.53 -5.13
C VAL A 68 13.81 11.70 -6.40
N GLU A 69 15.13 11.64 -6.23
CA GLU A 69 16.10 11.81 -7.30
C GLU A 69 16.27 10.53 -8.13
N GLY A 70 16.49 10.68 -9.44
CA GLY A 70 16.74 9.58 -10.37
C GLY A 70 15.51 8.75 -10.75
N LEU A 71 14.31 9.12 -10.29
CA LEU A 71 13.08 8.40 -10.56
C LEU A 71 12.40 8.91 -11.84
N SER A 72 12.23 8.05 -12.85
CA SER A 72 11.51 8.39 -14.08
C SER A 72 10.01 8.62 -13.81
N ASP A 73 9.32 9.40 -14.64
CA ASP A 73 7.89 9.68 -14.48
C ASP A 73 7.04 8.41 -14.54
N ALA A 74 7.42 7.46 -15.40
CA ALA A 74 6.76 6.16 -15.46
C ALA A 74 6.92 5.36 -14.15
N ALA A 75 8.12 5.38 -13.54
CA ALA A 75 8.36 4.75 -12.24
C ALA A 75 7.62 5.49 -11.12
N ARG A 76 7.56 6.83 -11.17
CA ARG A 76 6.82 7.65 -10.21
C ARG A 76 5.31 7.36 -10.25
N THR A 77 4.74 7.21 -11.45
CA THR A 77 3.34 6.81 -11.63
C THR A 77 3.07 5.42 -11.04
N ARG A 78 3.98 4.45 -11.29
CA ARG A 78 3.87 3.11 -10.71
C ARG A 78 3.99 3.14 -9.18
N LEU A 79 4.91 3.95 -8.65
CA LEU A 79 5.10 4.11 -7.21
C LEU A 79 3.84 4.64 -6.53
N ARG A 80 3.17 5.65 -7.11
CA ARG A 80 1.88 6.13 -6.61
C ARG A 80 0.82 5.03 -6.62
N GLY A 81 0.77 4.21 -7.68
CA GLY A 81 -0.13 3.06 -7.75
C GLY A 81 0.15 2.00 -6.69
N LEU A 82 1.44 1.68 -6.45
CA LEU A 82 1.85 0.72 -5.41
C LEU A 82 1.64 1.25 -3.99
N ALA A 83 1.82 2.56 -3.79
CA ALA A 83 1.58 3.21 -2.51
C ALA A 83 0.09 3.16 -2.11
N GLY A 84 -0.82 3.35 -3.05
CA GLY A 84 -2.26 3.23 -2.84
C GLY A 84 -2.74 4.07 -1.65
N HIS A 85 -3.35 3.39 -0.66
CA HIS A 85 -3.88 3.99 0.57
C HIS A 85 -2.81 4.58 1.53
N ARG A 86 -1.52 4.40 1.23
CA ARG A 86 -0.41 4.97 2.02
C ARG A 86 -0.03 6.38 1.59
N LEU A 87 -0.69 6.92 0.57
CA LEU A 87 -0.53 8.32 0.21
C LEU A 87 -1.41 9.18 1.13
N ASP A 88 -0.81 10.24 1.67
CA ASP A 88 -1.57 11.26 2.40
C ASP A 88 -2.28 12.24 1.43
N ALA A 89 -3.03 13.20 1.99
CA ALA A 89 -3.75 14.20 1.21
C ALA A 89 -2.83 15.08 0.34
N ASP A 90 -1.57 15.25 0.75
CA ASP A 90 -0.55 16.01 0.03
C ASP A 90 0.18 15.15 -1.04
N GLY A 91 -0.19 13.87 -1.19
CA GLY A 91 0.45 12.92 -2.10
C GLY A 91 1.81 12.42 -1.63
N ARG A 92 2.15 12.59 -0.34
CA ARG A 92 3.36 12.04 0.27
C ARG A 92 3.14 10.58 0.67
N LEU A 93 4.16 9.76 0.52
CA LEU A 93 4.13 8.38 0.98
C LEU A 93 4.32 8.32 2.51
N ALA A 94 3.33 7.83 3.23
CA ALA A 94 3.37 7.64 4.68
C ALA A 94 3.63 6.16 5.01
N ILE A 95 4.72 5.88 5.72
CA ILE A 95 5.10 4.55 6.18
C ILE A 95 5.24 4.58 7.70
N THR A 96 4.52 3.70 8.38
CA THR A 96 4.63 3.56 9.84
C THR A 96 5.36 2.28 10.22
N SER A 97 6.20 2.36 11.26
CA SER A 97 6.82 1.19 11.88
C SER A 97 6.69 1.25 13.40
N GLN A 98 6.28 0.13 14.00
CA GLN A 98 6.20 -0.10 15.45
C GLN A 98 6.58 -1.54 15.80
N ALA A 99 7.43 -2.16 14.97
CA ALA A 99 7.76 -3.59 15.11
C ALA A 99 8.57 -3.89 16.39
N THR A 100 9.33 -2.92 16.88
CA THR A 100 10.22 -3.10 18.03
C THR A 100 10.00 -2.02 19.10
N ARG A 101 10.57 -2.25 20.29
CA ARG A 101 10.64 -1.24 21.37
C ARG A 101 11.74 -0.21 21.13
N ASN A 102 12.59 -0.41 20.14
CA ASN A 102 13.70 0.48 19.80
C ASN A 102 13.28 1.40 18.64
N GLN A 103 13.32 2.70 18.89
CA GLN A 103 12.93 3.73 17.93
C GLN A 103 13.85 3.76 16.70
N ALA A 104 15.17 3.59 16.88
CA ALA A 104 16.13 3.56 15.78
C ALA A 104 15.86 2.37 14.85
N ARG A 105 15.63 1.17 15.39
CA ARG A 105 15.27 -0.01 14.59
C ARG A 105 13.95 0.17 13.83
N ASN A 106 12.97 0.84 14.44
CA ASN A 106 11.72 1.14 13.75
C ASN A 106 11.93 2.16 12.62
N LEU A 107 12.86 3.10 12.78
CA LEU A 107 13.23 4.03 11.70
C LEU A 107 13.91 3.29 10.55
N GLU A 108 14.87 2.43 10.84
CA GLU A 108 15.54 1.58 9.83
C GLU A 108 14.55 0.71 9.08
N ASP A 109 13.60 0.07 9.77
CA ASP A 109 12.54 -0.73 9.15
C ASP A 109 11.63 0.13 8.24
N ALA A 110 11.26 1.33 8.68
CA ALA A 110 10.48 2.24 7.85
C ALA A 110 11.26 2.68 6.59
N ARG A 111 12.55 2.99 6.71
CA ARG A 111 13.45 3.32 5.58
C ARG A 111 13.60 2.16 4.61
N ALA A 112 13.79 0.94 5.11
CA ALA A 112 13.86 -0.27 4.30
C ALA A 112 12.57 -0.48 3.49
N ARG A 113 11.39 -0.33 4.10
CA ARG A 113 10.09 -0.44 3.43
C ARG A 113 9.90 0.62 2.33
N VAL A 114 10.37 1.85 2.54
CA VAL A 114 10.39 2.90 1.50
C VAL A 114 11.26 2.45 0.33
N ALA A 115 12.49 1.99 0.61
CA ALA A 115 13.42 1.51 -0.42
C ALA A 115 12.82 0.36 -1.23
N ASP A 116 12.17 -0.60 -0.58
CA ASP A 116 11.54 -1.76 -1.24
C ASP A 116 10.39 -1.33 -2.15
N LEU A 117 9.55 -0.39 -1.72
CA LEU A 117 8.47 0.15 -2.56
C LEU A 117 9.02 0.86 -3.80
N ILE A 118 10.09 1.64 -3.65
CA ILE A 118 10.75 2.31 -4.77
C ILE A 118 11.38 1.27 -5.71
N ARG A 119 12.09 0.26 -5.19
CA ARG A 119 12.65 -0.84 -6.01
C ARG A 119 11.56 -1.56 -6.81
N ALA A 120 10.43 -1.87 -6.18
CA ALA A 120 9.29 -2.48 -6.87
C ALA A 120 8.74 -1.59 -7.98
N ALA A 121 8.71 -0.26 -7.79
CA ALA A 121 8.25 0.69 -8.79
C ALA A 121 9.22 0.83 -9.99
N LEU A 122 10.52 0.56 -9.82
CA LEU A 122 11.50 0.57 -10.90
C LEU A 122 11.26 -0.57 -11.90
N ILE A 123 10.70 -1.69 -11.43
CA ILE A 123 10.41 -2.85 -12.28
C ILE A 123 9.16 -2.56 -13.12
N ALA A 124 9.33 -2.46 -14.44
CA ALA A 124 8.21 -2.32 -15.35
C ALA A 124 7.41 -3.64 -15.43
N PRO A 125 6.07 -3.62 -15.25
CA PRO A 125 5.29 -4.83 -15.39
C PRO A 125 5.34 -5.35 -16.83
N ARG A 126 5.40 -6.66 -17.00
CA ARG A 126 5.30 -7.28 -18.33
C ARG A 126 3.96 -6.93 -18.97
N ARG A 127 3.98 -6.57 -20.25
CA ARG A 127 2.75 -6.33 -21.02
C ARG A 127 1.91 -7.61 -21.02
N ARG A 128 0.68 -7.51 -20.53
CA ARG A 128 -0.26 -8.61 -20.60
C ARG A 128 -0.73 -8.78 -22.03
N VAL A 129 -0.44 -9.95 -22.62
CA VAL A 129 -0.95 -10.33 -23.93
C VAL A 129 -2.29 -11.03 -23.72
N HIS A 130 -3.33 -10.59 -24.44
CA HIS A 130 -4.63 -11.25 -24.42
C HIS A 130 -4.51 -12.69 -24.91
N THR A 131 -4.87 -13.65 -24.09
CA THR A 131 -4.90 -15.06 -24.44
C THR A 131 -6.34 -15.44 -24.84
N ALA A 132 -6.49 -16.12 -25.99
CA ALA A 132 -7.76 -16.68 -26.40
C ALA A 132 -7.96 -18.06 -25.74
N PRO A 133 -9.22 -18.44 -25.39
CA PRO A 133 -9.50 -19.78 -24.88
C PRO A 133 -9.13 -20.84 -25.92
N THR A 134 -8.53 -21.94 -25.45
CA THR A 134 -8.17 -23.06 -26.33
C THR A 134 -9.38 -23.68 -27.01
N ALA A 135 -9.18 -24.32 -28.17
CA ALA A 135 -10.26 -25.02 -28.88
C ALA A 135 -10.94 -26.08 -28.01
N GLY A 136 -10.19 -26.77 -27.15
CA GLY A 136 -10.75 -27.72 -26.16
C GLY A 136 -11.62 -27.06 -25.11
N ALA A 137 -11.23 -25.88 -24.61
CA ALA A 137 -12.04 -25.13 -23.65
C ALA A 137 -13.35 -24.64 -24.28
N ARG A 138 -13.32 -24.18 -25.54
CA ARG A 138 -14.51 -23.80 -26.29
C ARG A 138 -15.46 -24.99 -26.48
N ARG A 139 -14.94 -26.17 -26.89
CA ARG A 139 -15.72 -27.39 -27.07
C ARG A 139 -16.37 -27.83 -25.77
N ARG A 140 -15.63 -27.91 -24.65
CA ARG A 140 -16.18 -28.23 -23.33
C ARG A 140 -17.28 -27.29 -22.89
N ARG A 141 -17.12 -25.96 -23.09
CA ARG A 141 -18.13 -24.97 -22.78
C ARG A 141 -19.38 -25.16 -23.59
N LEU A 142 -19.28 -25.44 -24.91
CA LEU A 142 -20.41 -25.69 -25.79
C LEU A 142 -21.13 -26.98 -25.43
N ALA A 143 -20.41 -28.06 -25.14
CA ALA A 143 -21.00 -29.34 -24.70
C ALA A 143 -21.79 -29.17 -23.39
N GLY A 144 -21.20 -28.48 -22.38
CA GLY A 144 -21.91 -28.19 -21.14
C GLY A 144 -23.14 -27.26 -21.32
N LYS A 145 -23.09 -26.33 -22.29
CA LYS A 145 -24.24 -25.48 -22.62
C LYS A 145 -25.36 -26.29 -23.29
N LYS A 146 -25.02 -27.20 -24.23
CA LYS A 146 -25.99 -28.09 -24.88
C LYS A 146 -26.66 -29.01 -23.86
N LEU A 147 -25.89 -29.64 -22.95
CA LEU A 147 -26.42 -30.50 -21.90
C LEU A 147 -27.41 -29.75 -20.99
N ARG A 148 -27.03 -28.59 -20.50
CA ARG A 148 -27.93 -27.76 -19.66
C ARG A 148 -29.18 -27.31 -20.43
N GLY A 149 -29.07 -27.02 -21.72
CA GLY A 149 -30.20 -26.70 -22.58
C GLY A 149 -31.16 -27.89 -22.75
N ALA A 150 -30.62 -29.11 -22.90
CA ALA A 150 -31.42 -30.33 -22.97
C ALA A 150 -32.19 -30.57 -21.65
N VAL A 151 -31.50 -30.47 -20.50
CA VAL A 151 -32.12 -30.62 -19.17
C VAL A 151 -33.24 -29.55 -18.97
N LYS A 152 -33.02 -28.31 -19.37
CA LYS A 152 -34.08 -27.26 -19.28
C LYS A 152 -35.27 -27.57 -20.13
N ARG A 153 -35.08 -28.03 -21.36
CA ARG A 153 -36.19 -28.43 -22.27
C ARG A 153 -36.97 -29.62 -21.70
N TRP A 154 -36.27 -30.59 -21.13
CA TRP A 154 -36.94 -31.75 -20.51
C TRP A 154 -37.79 -31.33 -19.30
N ARG A 155 -37.31 -30.39 -18.46
CA ARG A 155 -38.08 -29.85 -17.33
C ARG A 155 -39.24 -28.92 -17.75
N ALA A 156 -39.16 -28.31 -18.91
CA ALA A 156 -40.19 -27.41 -19.42
C ALA A 156 -41.30 -28.14 -20.25
N ARG A 157 -41.17 -29.46 -20.43
CA ARG A 157 -42.33 -30.22 -20.99
C ARG A 157 -43.44 -30.19 -19.96
N PRO A 158 -44.68 -29.67 -20.33
CA PRO A 158 -45.84 -29.87 -19.50
C PRO A 158 -46.02 -31.38 -19.36
N GLY A 159 -46.16 -31.87 -18.15
CA GLY A 159 -46.59 -33.24 -17.95
C GLY A 159 -47.93 -33.42 -18.65
N ASP A 160 -48.07 -34.52 -19.40
CA ASP A 160 -49.37 -34.97 -19.83
C ASP A 160 -50.20 -35.18 -18.56
N ALA A 161 -51.02 -34.18 -18.22
CA ALA A 161 -52.01 -34.31 -17.18
C ALA A 161 -53.23 -34.88 -17.88
N ASP A 162 -53.42 -36.20 -17.74
CA ASP A 162 -54.73 -36.82 -17.89
C ASP A 162 -55.72 -36.26 -16.87
#